data_633ac7c2eab446fbf29611000c3179b3
#
_entry.id   633ac7c2eab446fbf29611000c3179b3
#
_cell.length_a   1.000
_cell.length_b   1.000
_cell.length_c   1.000
_cell.angle_alpha   90.00
_cell.angle_beta   90.00
_cell.angle_gamma   90.00
#
_symmetry.space_group_name_H-M   'P 1'
#
loop_
_entity.id
_entity.type
_entity.pdbx_description
1 polymer ?
#
loop_
_entity_poly.entity_id
_entity_poly.type
_entity_poly.pdbx_seq_one_letter_code
_entity_poly.pdbx_strand_id
1 'polypeptide(L)'
;MCILGNTLDYGPFGFLDRYDPMWICNTSDYNGRYSFHNQPSVGLWNLNALATCFSKLIKKEKIISKLRLYEPALVKEYRALMNQKLGLSDDSTDYKFQDELLKIMQRDKVDYTFFFRQLS
;
A
#
# COMPACT_ATOMS: atom_id res chain seq x y z
N MET A 1 10.21 4.74 9.47
CA MET A 1 9.13 4.02 10.19
C MET A 1 9.35 4.20 11.67
N CYS A 2 8.32 4.59 12.39
CA CYS A 2 8.37 4.76 13.83
C CYS A 2 7.88 3.47 14.52
N ILE A 3 8.62 2.98 15.52
CA ILE A 3 8.27 1.74 16.25
C ILE A 3 6.95 1.87 17.03
N LEU A 4 6.60 3.08 17.42
CA LEU A 4 5.34 3.38 18.13
C LEU A 4 4.15 3.55 17.18
N GLY A 5 4.35 3.39 15.87
CA GLY A 5 3.31 3.58 14.87
C GLY A 5 2.93 5.05 14.60
N ASN A 6 3.60 5.99 15.23
CA ASN A 6 3.30 7.41 15.07
C ASN A 6 3.85 7.95 13.76
N THR A 7 3.13 8.87 13.14
CA THR A 7 3.64 9.72 12.06
C THR A 7 4.47 10.86 12.68
N LEU A 8 5.70 11.05 12.19
CA LEU A 8 6.58 12.11 12.70
C LEU A 8 6.11 13.49 12.24
N ASP A 9 5.74 13.57 10.98
CA ASP A 9 5.28 14.79 10.37
C ASP A 9 4.51 14.46 9.06
N TYR A 10 3.73 15.43 8.58
CA TYR A 10 3.09 15.39 7.26
C TYR A 10 3.91 16.24 6.28
N GLY A 11 5.20 15.90 6.09
CA GLY A 11 6.05 16.57 5.11
C GLY A 11 5.40 16.73 3.74
N PRO A 12 6.13 16.93 2.65
CA PRO A 12 5.51 17.03 1.33
C PRO A 12 4.66 15.79 1.05
N PHE A 13 3.36 15.98 0.94
CA PHE A 13 2.42 14.94 0.57
C PHE A 13 1.48 15.48 -0.51
N GLY A 14 0.86 14.59 -1.25
CA GLY A 14 -0.14 14.94 -2.23
C GLY A 14 -1.16 13.84 -2.35
N PHE A 15 -2.39 14.23 -2.63
CA PHE A 15 -3.45 13.29 -2.91
C PHE A 15 -3.29 12.68 -4.31
N LEU A 16 -3.74 11.46 -4.45
CA LEU A 16 -3.88 10.83 -5.75
C LEU A 16 -5.19 11.33 -6.38
N ASP A 17 -5.10 12.39 -7.19
CA ASP A 17 -6.28 12.93 -7.88
C ASP A 17 -6.71 11.96 -8.98
N ARG A 18 -5.95 11.88 -10.06
CA ARG A 18 -6.16 10.89 -11.12
C ARG A 18 -5.43 9.61 -10.77
N TYR A 19 -6.07 8.48 -10.96
CA TYR A 19 -5.42 7.22 -10.65
C TYR A 19 -4.19 7.00 -11.55
N ASP A 20 -3.05 7.03 -10.91
CA ASP A 20 -1.75 6.71 -11.52
C ASP A 20 -0.92 5.89 -10.52
N PRO A 21 -0.67 4.61 -10.81
CA PRO A 21 0.13 3.75 -9.94
C PRO A 21 1.59 4.23 -9.79
N MET A 22 2.08 5.02 -10.75
CA MET A 22 3.45 5.55 -10.72
C MET A 22 3.52 6.96 -10.12
N TRP A 23 2.39 7.49 -9.66
CA TRP A 23 2.35 8.81 -9.04
C TRP A 23 3.26 8.90 -7.81
N ILE A 24 4.03 10.00 -7.72
CA ILE A 24 4.93 10.32 -6.61
C ILE A 24 4.57 11.68 -6.02
N CYS A 25 4.54 11.80 -4.69
CA CYS A 25 4.30 13.09 -4.04
C CYS A 25 5.59 13.90 -3.79
N ASN A 26 6.74 13.25 -3.83
CA ASN A 26 8.02 13.86 -3.53
C ASN A 26 8.81 14.13 -4.83
N THR A 27 8.98 15.39 -5.17
CA THR A 27 9.69 15.83 -6.40
C THR A 27 11.15 15.40 -6.45
N SER A 28 11.77 15.06 -5.31
CA SER A 28 13.17 14.56 -5.26
C SER A 28 13.28 13.04 -5.47
N ASP A 29 12.16 12.33 -5.59
CA ASP A 29 12.15 10.89 -5.87
C ASP A 29 12.20 10.61 -7.37
N TYR A 30 13.30 10.95 -8.01
CA TYR A 30 13.46 10.83 -9.47
C TYR A 30 13.29 9.40 -10.01
N ASN A 31 13.47 8.39 -9.16
CA ASN A 31 13.35 6.98 -9.56
C ASN A 31 11.98 6.37 -9.24
N GLY A 32 11.05 7.13 -8.68
CA GLY A 32 9.73 6.64 -8.30
C GLY A 32 9.75 5.55 -7.21
N ARG A 33 10.80 5.55 -6.36
CA ARG A 33 10.91 4.56 -5.27
C ARG A 33 9.67 4.54 -4.39
N TYR A 34 9.12 5.72 -4.10
CA TYR A 34 7.96 5.90 -3.23
C TYR A 34 6.67 6.15 -4.02
N SER A 35 6.61 5.68 -5.27
CA SER A 35 5.37 5.76 -6.05
C SER A 35 4.24 4.98 -5.37
N PHE A 36 3.01 5.33 -5.71
CA PHE A 36 1.80 4.74 -5.11
C PHE A 36 1.84 3.21 -5.15
N HIS A 37 2.16 2.63 -6.31
CA HIS A 37 2.26 1.17 -6.48
C HIS A 37 3.40 0.54 -5.65
N ASN A 38 4.49 1.25 -5.42
CA ASN A 38 5.65 0.72 -4.71
C ASN A 38 5.53 0.78 -3.19
N GLN A 39 4.50 1.44 -2.63
CA GLN A 39 4.33 1.57 -1.18
C GLN A 39 4.43 0.22 -0.42
N PRO A 40 3.80 -0.88 -0.89
CA PRO A 40 3.94 -2.19 -0.24
C PRO A 40 5.37 -2.69 -0.14
N SER A 41 6.12 -2.59 -1.24
CA SER A 41 7.52 -3.04 -1.31
C SER A 41 8.42 -2.21 -0.40
N VAL A 42 8.22 -0.90 -0.39
CA VAL A 42 8.94 0.02 0.50
C VAL A 42 8.57 -0.23 1.97
N GLY A 43 7.32 -0.54 2.26
CA GLY A 43 6.87 -0.96 3.58
C GLY A 43 7.63 -2.19 4.08
N LEU A 44 7.75 -3.23 3.26
CA LEU A 44 8.52 -4.43 3.58
C LEU A 44 10.02 -4.11 3.77
N TRP A 45 10.58 -3.27 2.91
CA TRP A 45 11.97 -2.83 3.06
C TRP A 45 12.20 -2.12 4.41
N ASN A 46 11.32 -1.21 4.79
CA ASN A 46 11.36 -0.53 6.08
C ASN A 46 11.24 -1.48 7.27
N LEU A 47 10.37 -2.50 7.17
CA LEU A 47 10.28 -3.54 8.19
C LEU A 47 11.57 -4.36 8.31
N ASN A 48 12.22 -4.66 7.19
CA ASN A 48 13.54 -5.33 7.22
C ASN A 48 14.60 -4.45 7.89
N ALA A 49 14.63 -3.15 7.58
CA ALA A 49 15.56 -2.21 8.23
C ALA A 49 15.30 -2.14 9.74
N LEU A 50 14.04 -2.05 10.16
CA LEU A 50 13.65 -2.08 11.57
C LEU A 50 14.07 -3.40 12.24
N ALA A 51 13.82 -4.54 11.58
CA ALA A 51 14.18 -5.85 12.08
C ALA A 51 15.69 -6.01 12.33
N THR A 52 16.52 -5.36 11.52
CA THR A 52 17.97 -5.35 11.69
C THR A 52 18.38 -4.75 13.03
N CYS A 53 17.65 -3.75 13.53
CA CYS A 53 17.91 -3.15 14.85
C CYS A 53 17.74 -4.15 16.00
N PHE A 54 16.92 -5.18 15.81
CA PHE A 54 16.67 -6.22 16.81
C PHE A 54 17.54 -7.48 16.65
N SER A 55 18.43 -7.50 15.68
CA SER A 55 19.24 -8.69 15.33
C SER A 55 20.10 -9.23 16.48
N LYS A 56 20.51 -8.36 17.41
CA LYS A 56 21.26 -8.75 18.63
C LYS A 56 20.35 -9.29 19.77
N LEU A 57 19.05 -9.02 19.72
CA LEU A 57 18.09 -9.37 20.77
C LEU A 57 17.22 -10.55 20.38
N ILE A 58 16.99 -10.75 19.08
CA ILE A 58 16.05 -11.75 18.55
C ILE A 58 16.78 -12.62 17.52
N LYS A 59 16.59 -13.92 17.61
CA LYS A 59 17.13 -14.88 16.64
C LYS A 59 16.64 -14.59 15.22
N LYS A 60 17.54 -14.68 14.25
CA LYS A 60 17.30 -14.38 12.84
C LYS A 60 16.10 -15.14 12.26
N GLU A 61 15.97 -16.41 12.60
CA GLU A 61 14.87 -17.28 12.12
C GLU A 61 13.49 -16.74 12.57
N LYS A 62 13.42 -16.23 13.82
CA LYS A 62 12.19 -15.64 14.35
C LYS A 62 11.86 -14.30 13.67
N ILE A 63 12.86 -13.50 13.36
CA ILE A 63 12.68 -12.25 12.58
C ILE A 63 12.13 -12.59 11.20
N ILE A 64 12.77 -13.50 10.47
CA ILE A 64 12.35 -13.89 9.12
C ILE A 64 10.93 -14.46 9.14
N SER A 65 10.60 -15.31 10.10
CA SER A 65 9.24 -15.88 10.19
C SER A 65 8.16 -14.81 10.38
N LYS A 66 8.46 -13.72 11.08
CA LYS A 66 7.53 -12.60 11.26
C LYS A 66 7.44 -11.70 10.03
N LEU A 67 8.55 -11.44 9.35
CA LEU A 67 8.55 -10.66 8.10
C LEU A 67 7.74 -11.35 6.99
N ARG A 68 7.76 -12.67 6.93
CA ARG A 68 6.95 -13.46 5.97
C ARG A 68 5.44 -13.30 6.13
N LEU A 69 4.97 -12.81 7.27
CA LEU A 69 3.54 -12.54 7.51
C LEU A 69 3.08 -11.23 6.87
N TYR A 70 4.00 -10.34 6.48
CA TYR A 70 3.65 -9.02 5.96
C TYR A 70 2.83 -9.10 4.67
N GLU A 71 3.34 -9.79 3.66
CA GLU A 71 2.70 -9.85 2.35
C GLU A 71 1.31 -10.50 2.38
N PRO A 72 1.11 -11.68 2.99
CA PRO A 72 -0.23 -12.26 3.12
C PRO A 72 -1.21 -11.36 3.87
N ALA A 73 -0.75 -10.72 4.95
CA ALA A 73 -1.59 -9.80 5.72
C ALA A 73 -1.98 -8.57 4.88
N LEU A 74 -1.00 -7.95 4.21
CA LEU A 74 -1.23 -6.81 3.34
C LEU A 74 -2.24 -7.12 2.23
N VAL A 75 -2.05 -8.23 1.53
CA VAL A 75 -2.93 -8.62 0.41
C VAL A 75 -4.35 -8.88 0.93
N LYS A 76 -4.49 -9.58 2.04
CA LYS A 76 -5.80 -9.84 2.65
C LYS A 76 -6.52 -8.54 2.99
N GLU A 77 -5.87 -7.66 3.74
CA GLU A 77 -6.47 -6.39 4.19
C GLU A 77 -6.78 -5.45 3.02
N TYR A 78 -5.85 -5.35 2.06
CA TYR A 78 -6.07 -4.55 0.86
C TYR A 78 -7.33 -4.99 0.11
N ARG A 79 -7.50 -6.30 -0.09
CA ARG A 79 -8.64 -6.86 -0.81
C ARG A 79 -9.96 -6.66 -0.06
N ALA A 80 -9.95 -6.87 1.25
CA ALA A 80 -11.11 -6.61 2.09
C ALA A 80 -11.54 -5.13 2.03
N LEU A 81 -10.59 -4.21 2.14
CA LEU A 81 -10.86 -2.78 2.02
C LEU A 81 -11.35 -2.38 0.63
N MET A 82 -10.84 -3.00 -0.43
CA MET A 82 -11.32 -2.75 -1.80
C MET A 82 -12.75 -3.28 -1.98
N ASN A 83 -13.07 -4.47 -1.46
CA ASN A 83 -14.45 -4.99 -1.47
C ASN A 83 -15.39 -4.02 -0.77
N GLN A 84 -15.05 -3.56 0.42
CA GLN A 84 -15.85 -2.60 1.17
C GLN A 84 -16.07 -1.30 0.38
N LYS A 85 -15.01 -0.76 -0.23
CA LYS A 85 -15.11 0.45 -1.08
C LYS A 85 -16.02 0.27 -2.29
N LEU A 86 -16.11 -0.93 -2.81
CA LEU A 86 -16.92 -1.27 -3.99
C LEU A 86 -18.33 -1.77 -3.62
N GLY A 87 -18.66 -1.85 -2.33
CA GLY A 87 -19.93 -2.41 -1.87
C GLY A 87 -20.07 -3.91 -2.14
N LEU A 88 -18.94 -4.63 -2.32
CA LEU A 88 -18.91 -6.06 -2.54
C LEU A 88 -18.91 -6.80 -1.20
N SER A 89 -19.46 -8.04 -1.20
CA SER A 89 -19.40 -8.90 -0.01
C SER A 89 -17.95 -9.31 0.29
N ASP A 90 -17.64 -9.55 1.57
CA ASP A 90 -16.29 -9.98 2.00
C ASP A 90 -15.89 -11.33 1.40
N ASP A 91 -16.84 -12.16 1.01
CA ASP A 91 -16.62 -13.46 0.36
C ASP A 91 -16.33 -13.36 -1.14
N SER A 92 -16.41 -12.15 -1.72
CA SER A 92 -16.08 -11.96 -3.13
C SER A 92 -14.60 -12.23 -3.35
N THR A 93 -14.30 -13.32 -4.06
CA THR A 93 -12.94 -13.73 -4.44
C THR A 93 -12.56 -13.29 -5.86
N ASP A 94 -13.42 -12.54 -6.53
CA ASP A 94 -13.15 -12.06 -7.89
C ASP A 94 -12.20 -10.85 -7.89
N TYR A 95 -10.96 -11.14 -7.58
CA TYR A 95 -9.89 -10.14 -7.56
C TYR A 95 -9.54 -9.60 -8.94
N LYS A 96 -9.90 -10.31 -10.01
CA LYS A 96 -9.72 -9.84 -11.39
C LYS A 96 -10.50 -8.58 -11.64
N PHE A 97 -11.72 -8.49 -11.09
CA PHE A 97 -12.55 -7.30 -11.20
C PHE A 97 -11.86 -6.06 -10.61
N GLN A 98 -11.27 -6.18 -9.43
CA GLN A 98 -10.55 -5.06 -8.79
C GLN A 98 -9.35 -4.62 -9.64
N ASP A 99 -8.57 -5.57 -10.15
CA ASP A 99 -7.40 -5.28 -10.98
C ASP A 99 -7.79 -4.65 -12.32
N GLU A 100 -8.88 -5.11 -12.94
CA GLU A 100 -9.40 -4.54 -14.19
C GLU A 100 -9.96 -3.14 -13.99
N LEU A 101 -10.70 -2.93 -12.90
CA LEU A 101 -11.19 -1.59 -12.54
C LEU A 101 -10.03 -0.59 -12.44
N LEU A 102 -8.97 -0.94 -11.72
CA LEU A 102 -7.81 -0.06 -11.58
C LEU A 102 -7.12 0.21 -12.91
N LYS A 103 -7.05 -0.77 -13.82
CA LYS A 103 -6.51 -0.57 -15.17
C LYS A 103 -7.37 0.40 -15.99
N ILE A 104 -8.70 0.29 -15.90
CA ILE A 104 -9.62 1.22 -16.57
C ILE A 104 -9.45 2.62 -15.97
N MET A 105 -9.41 2.75 -14.65
CA MET A 105 -9.21 4.02 -13.98
C MET A 105 -7.90 4.71 -14.41
N GLN A 106 -6.82 3.94 -14.57
CA GLN A 106 -5.53 4.44 -15.06
C GLN A 106 -5.63 4.89 -16.53
N ARG A 107 -6.21 4.06 -17.39
CA ARG A 107 -6.38 4.35 -18.82
C ARG A 107 -7.16 5.63 -19.04
N ASP A 108 -8.26 5.79 -18.34
CA ASP A 108 -9.22 6.88 -18.51
C ASP A 108 -8.93 8.08 -17.59
N LYS A 109 -7.85 8.00 -16.82
CA LYS A 109 -7.39 9.04 -15.87
C LYS A 109 -8.49 9.47 -14.89
N VAL A 110 -9.21 8.49 -14.36
CA VAL A 110 -10.34 8.70 -13.45
C VAL A 110 -9.86 9.28 -12.13
N ASP A 111 -10.57 10.27 -11.59
CA ASP A 111 -10.32 10.78 -10.24
C ASP A 111 -10.60 9.68 -9.21
N TYR A 112 -9.54 9.27 -8.51
CA TYR A 112 -9.58 8.11 -7.61
C TYR A 112 -10.52 8.35 -6.42
N THR A 113 -10.37 9.48 -5.77
CA THR A 113 -11.15 9.79 -4.57
C THR A 113 -12.61 10.06 -4.91
N PHE A 114 -12.86 10.82 -5.96
CA PHE A 114 -14.21 11.14 -6.39
C PHE A 114 -15.00 9.90 -6.83
N PHE A 115 -14.35 9.01 -7.58
CA PHE A 115 -14.97 7.76 -8.01
C PHE A 115 -15.55 6.96 -6.83
N PHE A 116 -14.73 6.69 -5.81
CA PHE A 116 -15.20 5.91 -4.65
C PHE A 116 -16.23 6.66 -3.79
N ARG A 117 -16.19 7.99 -3.78
CA ARG A 117 -17.23 8.80 -3.11
C ARG A 117 -18.58 8.75 -3.81
N GLN A 118 -18.62 8.48 -5.11
CA GLN A 118 -19.88 8.34 -5.85
C GLN A 118 -20.53 6.96 -5.63
N LEU A 119 -19.77 5.98 -5.13
CA LEU A 119 -20.29 4.65 -4.82
C LEU A 119 -20.83 4.54 -3.39
N SER A 120 -20.48 5.45 -2.50
CA SER A 120 -20.94 5.53 -1.12
C SER A 120 -22.15 6.47 -1.02
#